data_e5d6bb0cef9936757ded952bbb09d9dd
#
_entry.id   e5d6bb0cef9936757ded952bbb09d9dd
#
_cell.length_a   1.000
_cell.length_b   1.000
_cell.length_c   1.000
_cell.angle_alpha   90.00
_cell.angle_beta   90.00
_cell.angle_gamma   90.00
#
_symmetry.space_group_name_H-M   'P 1'
#
loop_
_entity.id
_entity.type
_entity.pdbx_description
1 polymer ?
#
loop_
_entity_poly.entity_id
_entity_poly.type
_entity_poly.pdbx_seq_one_letter_code
_entity_poly.pdbx_strand_id
1 'polypeptide(L)'
;MSTDSQTTETLSQPPLGKLCVFHQRSDQFAKNIESNRGFLLLPSNKRAKLLPMNADALILAADSALRTLFATPRAARPTPKATARLIPQQDGALAAQESTPELTEAEKSLSAALMRVNHVGEVCAQALYTGQALATKNSALRAKLDAACREETDHLAWTAERLEQLNSRPSLLNPLWYAGAFAIGYGAGKLGGDKLSLGFVVETENQVEAHLASHMTHLPANDLASRAIVAQMKTDEVAHARMAQKSGAVELPEPVKRMMGAAAKVMTTVAHHI
;
A
#
# COMPACT_ATOMS: atom_id res chain seq x y z
N MET A 1 66.45 23.34 -7.34
CA MET A 1 65.94 24.71 -7.46
C MET A 1 64.51 24.63 -7.96
N SER A 2 63.61 25.10 -7.10
CA SER A 2 62.30 25.76 -7.35
C SER A 2 61.20 24.89 -7.91
N THR A 3 59.99 25.00 -7.44
CA THR A 3 59.27 25.46 -6.22
C THR A 3 57.85 24.94 -6.35
N ASP A 4 57.30 24.55 -5.21
CA ASP A 4 55.90 24.23 -5.02
C ASP A 4 54.95 25.34 -5.45
N SER A 5 53.79 24.99 -5.94
CA SER A 5 52.58 25.81 -5.87
C SER A 5 51.36 24.95 -5.61
N GLN A 6 51.00 24.89 -4.33
CA GLN A 6 49.66 24.40 -3.90
C GLN A 6 48.62 25.48 -4.22
N THR A 7 47.61 25.16 -4.98
CA THR A 7 46.39 25.95 -5.11
C THR A 7 45.33 25.41 -4.16
N THR A 8 45.05 26.14 -3.12
CA THR A 8 43.95 25.93 -2.18
C THR A 8 42.67 26.46 -2.81
N GLU A 9 41.75 25.58 -3.17
CA GLU A 9 40.36 25.94 -3.49
C GLU A 9 39.58 26.26 -2.21
N THR A 10 39.22 27.52 -2.06
CA THR A 10 38.33 28.01 -1.01
C THR A 10 36.88 27.69 -1.37
N LEU A 11 36.27 26.79 -0.63
CA LEU A 11 34.81 26.54 -0.65
C LEU A 11 34.08 27.80 -0.14
N SER A 12 33.40 28.49 -1.05
CA SER A 12 32.51 29.61 -0.70
C SER A 12 31.21 29.09 -0.12
N GLN A 13 30.91 29.51 1.11
CA GLN A 13 29.62 29.26 1.76
C GLN A 13 28.52 30.08 1.08
N PRO A 14 27.27 29.51 0.92
CA PRO A 14 26.14 30.27 0.38
C PRO A 14 25.65 31.32 1.39
N PRO A 15 25.08 32.44 0.92
CA PRO A 15 24.68 33.55 1.78
C PRO A 15 23.46 33.21 2.64
N LEU A 16 23.54 33.53 3.94
CA LEU A 16 22.52 33.30 5.00
C LEU A 16 21.21 34.06 4.84
N GLY A 17 20.94 34.68 3.68
CA GLY A 17 19.79 35.54 3.48
C GLY A 17 18.46 34.83 3.16
N LYS A 18 18.46 33.53 2.85
CA LYS A 18 17.21 32.82 2.42
C LYS A 18 16.51 32.03 3.51
N LEU A 19 17.10 31.86 4.68
CA LEU A 19 16.45 31.13 5.79
C LEU A 19 15.45 31.99 6.60
N CYS A 20 15.61 33.32 6.57
CA CYS A 20 14.77 34.23 7.35
C CYS A 20 13.34 34.44 6.77
N VAL A 21 13.16 34.26 5.46
CA VAL A 21 11.86 34.51 4.81
C VAL A 21 10.88 33.35 5.01
N PHE A 22 11.39 32.13 5.25
CA PHE A 22 10.51 30.95 5.46
C PHE A 22 9.94 30.92 6.89
N HIS A 23 10.66 31.45 7.87
CA HIS A 23 10.20 31.49 9.27
C HIS A 23 9.14 32.58 9.48
N GLN A 24 9.23 33.72 8.79
CA GLN A 24 8.23 34.78 8.88
C GLN A 24 6.88 34.44 8.25
N ARG A 25 6.85 33.53 7.26
CA ARG A 25 5.57 33.09 6.65
C ARG A 25 4.82 32.08 7.51
N SER A 26 5.52 31.25 8.27
CA SER A 26 4.88 30.31 9.20
C SER A 26 4.24 31.03 10.40
N ASP A 27 4.88 32.07 10.91
CA ASP A 27 4.35 32.86 12.02
C ASP A 27 3.15 33.73 11.60
N GLN A 28 3.13 34.22 10.36
CA GLN A 28 1.99 34.98 9.84
C GLN A 28 0.78 34.10 9.57
N PHE A 29 1.01 32.81 9.17
CA PHE A 29 -0.06 31.85 8.99
C PHE A 29 -0.65 31.39 10.33
N ALA A 30 0.18 31.19 11.35
CA ALA A 30 -0.25 30.89 12.71
C ALA A 30 -1.05 32.05 13.34
N LYS A 31 -0.60 33.30 13.19
CA LYS A 31 -1.31 34.50 13.68
C LYS A 31 -2.63 34.75 12.97
N ASN A 32 -2.76 34.42 11.69
CA ASN A 32 -4.05 34.51 10.96
C ASN A 32 -5.06 33.44 11.41
N ILE A 33 -4.60 32.27 11.87
CA ILE A 33 -5.48 31.25 12.45
C ILE A 33 -5.99 31.68 13.83
N GLU A 34 -5.17 32.36 14.63
CA GLU A 34 -5.59 32.90 15.94
C GLU A 34 -6.51 34.13 15.84
N SER A 35 -6.28 35.02 14.85
CA SER A 35 -7.12 36.18 14.61
C SER A 35 -8.54 35.84 14.14
N ASN A 36 -8.75 34.69 13.51
CA ASN A 36 -10.07 34.25 13.05
C ASN A 36 -10.86 33.44 14.12
N ARG A 37 -10.32 33.27 15.34
CA ARG A 37 -11.00 32.62 16.47
C ARG A 37 -12.04 33.54 17.14
N GLY A 38 -12.15 34.82 16.74
CA GLY A 38 -13.08 35.80 17.30
C GLY A 38 -14.52 35.77 16.78
N PHE A 39 -14.82 34.96 15.78
CA PHE A 39 -16.19 34.93 15.20
C PHE A 39 -16.74 33.51 15.30
N LEU A 40 -17.28 33.18 16.42
CA LEU A 40 -18.28 32.14 16.73
C LEU A 40 -18.15 31.63 18.17
N LEU A 41 -18.26 32.52 19.14
CA LEU A 41 -18.53 32.14 20.52
C LEU A 41 -20.02 31.76 20.66
N LEU A 42 -20.35 30.54 20.22
CA LEU A 42 -21.43 29.79 20.84
C LEU A 42 -20.81 28.84 21.87
N PRO A 43 -21.42 28.67 23.06
CA PRO A 43 -20.83 27.96 24.15
C PRO A 43 -20.46 26.53 23.71
N SER A 44 -19.20 26.19 23.85
CA SER A 44 -18.52 24.95 23.37
C SER A 44 -19.17 23.64 23.86
N ASN A 45 -20.09 23.71 24.80
CA ASN A 45 -20.68 22.55 25.46
C ASN A 45 -21.99 22.03 24.84
N LYS A 46 -22.55 22.70 23.81
CA LYS A 46 -23.78 22.24 23.13
C LYS A 46 -23.58 21.81 21.67
N ARG A 47 -22.47 22.18 21.00
CA ARG A 47 -22.18 21.71 19.63
C ARG A 47 -21.40 20.42 19.57
N ALA A 48 -20.62 20.10 20.59
CA ALA A 48 -19.91 18.81 20.67
C ALA A 48 -20.85 17.58 20.82
N LYS A 49 -22.16 17.79 21.02
CA LYS A 49 -23.16 16.72 21.13
C LYS A 49 -23.95 16.45 19.84
N LEU A 50 -23.70 17.17 18.74
CA LEU A 50 -24.55 17.10 17.55
C LEU A 50 -23.94 16.37 16.36
N LEU A 51 -22.65 16.03 16.39
CA LEU A 51 -22.08 15.08 15.42
C LEU A 51 -21.74 13.79 16.17
N PRO A 52 -22.37 12.67 15.84
CA PRO A 52 -21.97 11.40 16.42
C PRO A 52 -20.49 11.18 16.07
N MET A 53 -19.69 10.73 17.04
CA MET A 53 -18.24 10.45 16.92
C MET A 53 -17.88 9.56 15.69
N ASN A 54 -18.88 9.08 14.96
CA ASN A 54 -18.78 8.25 13.76
C ASN A 54 -18.78 9.03 12.43
N ALA A 55 -19.13 10.31 12.40
CA ALA A 55 -19.26 11.03 11.13
C ALA A 55 -17.91 11.26 10.46
N ASP A 56 -16.90 11.73 11.20
CA ASP A 56 -15.56 11.95 10.65
C ASP A 56 -14.92 10.62 10.21
N ALA A 57 -15.11 9.56 11.00
CA ALA A 57 -14.61 8.24 10.65
C ALA A 57 -15.30 7.67 9.38
N LEU A 58 -16.59 7.92 9.21
CA LEU A 58 -17.32 7.55 7.99
C LEU A 58 -16.86 8.35 6.78
N ILE A 59 -16.61 9.64 6.94
CA ILE A 59 -16.08 10.51 5.87
C ILE A 59 -14.69 10.02 5.46
N LEU A 60 -13.81 9.71 6.42
CA LEU A 60 -12.48 9.17 6.14
C LEU A 60 -12.53 7.81 5.43
N ALA A 61 -13.44 6.93 5.85
CA ALA A 61 -13.63 5.64 5.18
C ALA A 61 -14.16 5.81 3.75
N ALA A 62 -15.08 6.76 3.52
CA ALA A 62 -15.59 7.07 2.19
C ALA A 62 -14.50 7.71 1.31
N ASP A 63 -13.69 8.62 1.84
CA ASP A 63 -12.54 9.20 1.12
C ASP A 63 -11.53 8.11 0.75
N SER A 64 -11.21 7.19 1.68
CA SER A 64 -10.36 6.02 1.39
C SER A 64 -10.92 5.17 0.24
N ALA A 65 -12.21 4.86 0.27
CA ALA A 65 -12.87 4.10 -0.79
C ALA A 65 -12.79 4.80 -2.16
N LEU A 66 -13.08 6.09 -2.20
CA LEU A 66 -13.03 6.88 -3.43
C LEU A 66 -11.61 6.96 -3.99
N ARG A 67 -10.61 7.12 -3.13
CA ARG A 67 -9.19 7.12 -3.55
C ARG A 67 -8.76 5.78 -4.10
N THR A 68 -9.07 4.69 -3.39
CA THR A 68 -8.71 3.33 -3.83
C THR A 68 -9.33 2.98 -5.19
N LEU A 69 -10.57 3.40 -5.44
CA LEU A 69 -11.33 2.97 -6.60
C LEU A 69 -11.17 3.89 -7.82
N PHE A 70 -10.98 5.19 -7.61
CA PHE A 70 -11.12 6.19 -8.67
C PHE A 70 -9.95 7.16 -8.80
N ALA A 71 -9.04 7.24 -7.81
CA ALA A 71 -7.86 8.06 -7.94
C ALA A 71 -6.69 7.25 -8.51
N THR A 72 -5.75 7.92 -9.17
CA THR A 72 -4.47 7.31 -9.52
C THR A 72 -3.67 7.10 -8.24
N PRO A 73 -3.38 5.84 -7.84
CA PRO A 73 -2.64 5.56 -6.62
C PRO A 73 -1.20 6.09 -6.74
N ARG A 74 -0.67 6.62 -5.65
CA ARG A 74 0.70 7.15 -5.60
C ARG A 74 1.46 6.45 -4.50
N ALA A 75 2.48 5.70 -4.89
CA ALA A 75 3.36 5.03 -3.95
C ALA A 75 4.23 6.04 -3.19
N ALA A 76 4.42 5.79 -1.91
CA ALA A 76 5.43 6.47 -1.09
C ALA A 76 6.81 5.85 -1.28
N ARG A 77 6.88 4.55 -1.53
CA ARG A 77 8.10 3.81 -1.84
C ARG A 77 8.27 3.69 -3.37
N PRO A 78 9.51 3.68 -3.88
CA PRO A 78 9.75 3.46 -5.31
C PRO A 78 9.26 2.07 -5.75
N THR A 79 8.80 1.97 -6.99
CA THR A 79 8.44 0.67 -7.59
C THR A 79 9.65 -0.27 -7.58
N PRO A 80 9.50 -1.49 -7.05
CA PRO A 80 10.59 -2.47 -7.00
C PRO A 80 11.14 -2.76 -8.39
N LYS A 81 12.46 -2.70 -8.51
CA LYS A 81 13.16 -3.00 -9.76
C LYS A 81 13.93 -4.29 -9.60
N ALA A 82 13.97 -5.09 -10.66
CA ALA A 82 14.85 -6.23 -10.69
C ALA A 82 16.31 -5.76 -10.50
N THR A 83 17.00 -6.33 -9.53
CA THR A 83 18.43 -6.14 -9.40
C THR A 83 19.08 -6.79 -10.62
N ALA A 84 19.88 -6.03 -11.38
CA ALA A 84 20.63 -6.58 -12.49
C ALA A 84 21.42 -7.82 -12.01
N ARG A 85 21.14 -8.97 -12.61
CA ARG A 85 21.86 -10.19 -12.27
C ARG A 85 23.26 -10.07 -12.85
N LEU A 86 24.23 -9.80 -11.99
CA LEU A 86 25.63 -9.88 -12.37
C LEU A 86 25.96 -11.37 -12.61
N ILE A 87 26.24 -11.74 -13.85
CA ILE A 87 26.68 -13.10 -14.21
C ILE A 87 28.21 -13.06 -14.19
N PRO A 88 28.88 -13.94 -13.41
CA PRO A 88 30.33 -14.11 -13.49
C PRO A 88 30.68 -14.60 -14.92
N GLN A 89 31.47 -13.83 -15.63
CA GLN A 89 32.09 -14.32 -16.86
C GLN A 89 33.32 -15.16 -16.52
N GLN A 90 33.68 -16.09 -17.42
CA GLN A 90 34.80 -17.02 -17.21
C GLN A 90 36.15 -16.32 -17.04
N ASP A 91 36.24 -15.05 -17.38
CA ASP A 91 37.42 -14.18 -17.24
C ASP A 91 37.42 -13.32 -15.97
N GLY A 92 36.47 -13.55 -15.06
CA GLY A 92 36.39 -12.83 -13.77
C GLY A 92 35.79 -11.42 -13.87
N ALA A 93 35.39 -10.93 -15.04
CA ALA A 93 34.68 -9.70 -15.20
C ALA A 93 33.18 -9.87 -14.87
N LEU A 94 32.58 -8.89 -14.18
CA LEU A 94 31.15 -8.82 -13.98
C LEU A 94 30.52 -8.05 -15.12
N ALA A 95 29.84 -8.75 -16.02
CA ALA A 95 29.07 -8.08 -17.07
C ALA A 95 27.63 -7.82 -16.62
N ALA A 96 27.09 -6.66 -16.94
CA ALA A 96 25.66 -6.44 -16.89
C ALA A 96 24.99 -7.41 -17.88
N GLN A 97 23.95 -8.11 -17.44
CA GLN A 97 23.24 -9.04 -18.30
C GLN A 97 22.82 -8.32 -19.59
N GLU A 98 23.11 -8.91 -20.76
CA GLU A 98 22.53 -8.49 -22.02
C GLU A 98 21.02 -8.30 -21.87
N SER A 99 20.46 -7.35 -22.58
CA SER A 99 19.04 -6.96 -22.50
C SER A 99 18.14 -8.18 -22.34
N THR A 100 17.37 -8.20 -21.25
CA THR A 100 16.37 -9.27 -21.03
C THR A 100 15.49 -9.36 -22.29
N PRO A 101 15.29 -10.56 -22.86
CA PRO A 101 14.44 -10.71 -24.03
C PRO A 101 13.06 -10.08 -23.79
N GLU A 102 12.53 -9.39 -24.79
CA GLU A 102 11.19 -8.85 -24.70
C GLU A 102 10.17 -9.98 -24.47
N LEU A 103 9.12 -9.66 -23.71
CA LEU A 103 8.02 -10.60 -23.48
C LEU A 103 7.26 -10.82 -24.79
N THR A 104 6.96 -12.05 -25.10
CA THR A 104 6.00 -12.39 -26.16
C THR A 104 4.60 -11.90 -25.78
N GLU A 105 3.68 -11.77 -26.72
CA GLU A 105 2.31 -11.34 -26.45
C GLU A 105 1.58 -12.31 -25.50
N ALA A 106 1.87 -13.60 -25.58
CA ALA A 106 1.33 -14.60 -24.65
C ALA A 106 1.85 -14.39 -23.21
N GLU A 107 3.14 -14.11 -23.05
CA GLU A 107 3.76 -13.80 -21.76
C GLU A 107 3.24 -12.48 -21.18
N LYS A 108 3.10 -11.43 -22.01
CA LYS A 108 2.48 -10.17 -21.59
C LYS A 108 1.04 -10.38 -21.10
N SER A 109 0.25 -11.15 -21.84
CA SER A 109 -1.13 -11.46 -21.47
C SER A 109 -1.22 -12.22 -20.14
N LEU A 110 -0.35 -13.22 -19.95
CA LEU A 110 -0.28 -13.97 -18.69
C LEU A 110 0.14 -13.07 -17.53
N SER A 111 1.22 -12.29 -17.68
CA SER A 111 1.69 -11.34 -16.67
C SER A 111 0.60 -10.33 -16.31
N ALA A 112 -0.11 -9.80 -17.32
CA ALA A 112 -1.21 -8.86 -17.11
C ALA A 112 -2.37 -9.48 -16.32
N ALA A 113 -2.74 -10.72 -16.62
CA ALA A 113 -3.78 -11.43 -15.87
C ALA A 113 -3.38 -11.65 -14.41
N LEU A 114 -2.15 -12.09 -14.15
CA LEU A 114 -1.62 -12.30 -12.80
C LEU A 114 -1.51 -10.98 -12.03
N MET A 115 -1.00 -9.91 -12.64
CA MET A 115 -0.90 -8.59 -12.01
C MET A 115 -2.27 -7.96 -11.75
N ARG A 116 -3.30 -8.24 -12.58
CA ARG A 116 -4.67 -7.81 -12.33
C ARG A 116 -5.25 -8.50 -11.10
N VAL A 117 -4.98 -9.78 -10.93
CA VAL A 117 -5.38 -10.52 -9.72
C VAL A 117 -4.72 -9.91 -8.49
N ASN A 118 -3.42 -9.62 -8.53
CA ASN A 118 -2.73 -8.94 -7.43
C ASN A 118 -3.37 -7.57 -7.14
N HIS A 119 -3.59 -6.74 -8.15
CA HIS A 119 -4.23 -5.44 -7.99
C HIS A 119 -5.62 -5.52 -7.31
N VAL A 120 -6.43 -6.52 -7.64
CA VAL A 120 -7.72 -6.77 -6.96
C VAL A 120 -7.49 -7.17 -5.50
N GLY A 121 -6.45 -7.96 -5.23
CA GLY A 121 -6.03 -8.28 -3.86
C GLY A 121 -5.79 -7.01 -3.03
N GLU A 122 -5.02 -6.05 -3.57
CA GLU A 122 -4.71 -4.79 -2.90
C GLU A 122 -5.95 -3.91 -2.67
N VAL A 123 -6.89 -3.91 -3.64
CA VAL A 123 -8.20 -3.24 -3.47
C VAL A 123 -8.97 -3.86 -2.31
N CYS A 124 -8.96 -5.19 -2.19
CA CYS A 124 -9.61 -5.91 -1.10
C CYS A 124 -8.90 -5.67 0.25
N ALA A 125 -7.57 -5.66 0.29
CA ALA A 125 -6.78 -5.42 1.50
C ALA A 125 -7.05 -4.01 2.05
N GLN A 126 -7.01 -2.98 1.21
CA GLN A 126 -7.36 -1.62 1.62
C GLN A 126 -8.79 -1.52 2.17
N ALA A 127 -9.75 -2.17 1.52
CA ALA A 127 -11.14 -2.19 1.96
C ALA A 127 -11.29 -2.88 3.32
N LEU A 128 -10.62 -4.01 3.51
CA LEU A 128 -10.62 -4.80 4.73
C LEU A 128 -10.03 -4.00 5.91
N TYR A 129 -8.85 -3.42 5.73
CA TYR A 129 -8.21 -2.57 6.73
C TYR A 129 -9.05 -1.33 7.08
N THR A 130 -9.64 -0.66 6.06
CA THR A 130 -10.52 0.49 6.27
C THR A 130 -11.76 0.10 7.10
N GLY A 131 -12.39 -1.04 6.78
CA GLY A 131 -13.54 -1.56 7.52
C GLY A 131 -13.20 -1.90 8.97
N GLN A 132 -12.06 -2.56 9.19
CA GLN A 132 -11.56 -2.91 10.52
C GLN A 132 -11.18 -1.68 11.35
N ALA A 133 -10.51 -0.68 10.74
CA ALA A 133 -10.17 0.58 11.39
C ALA A 133 -11.41 1.37 11.80
N LEU A 134 -12.47 1.34 11.00
CA LEU A 134 -13.77 1.94 11.32
C LEU A 134 -14.48 1.18 12.46
N ALA A 135 -14.31 -0.13 12.54
CA ALA A 135 -14.97 -0.98 13.53
C ALA A 135 -14.35 -0.89 14.93
N THR A 136 -13.03 -0.78 15.03
CA THR A 136 -12.31 -0.79 16.31
C THR A 136 -12.50 0.50 17.10
N LYS A 137 -12.57 0.35 18.45
CA LYS A 137 -12.52 1.47 19.40
C LYS A 137 -11.11 1.73 19.92
N ASN A 138 -10.16 0.83 19.65
CA ASN A 138 -8.78 0.93 20.09
C ASN A 138 -8.00 1.83 19.14
N SER A 139 -7.63 3.03 19.60
CA SER A 139 -6.91 4.01 18.77
C SER A 139 -5.53 3.54 18.34
N ALA A 140 -4.82 2.77 19.19
CA ALA A 140 -3.51 2.22 18.86
C ALA A 140 -3.61 1.13 17.75
N LEU A 141 -4.66 0.29 17.83
CA LEU A 141 -4.92 -0.68 16.77
C LEU A 141 -5.33 0.02 15.47
N ARG A 142 -6.22 1.01 15.56
CA ARG A 142 -6.60 1.81 14.38
C ARG A 142 -5.37 2.40 13.67
N ALA A 143 -4.45 3.00 14.42
CA ALA A 143 -3.23 3.57 13.84
C ALA A 143 -2.36 2.53 13.12
N LYS A 144 -2.32 1.28 13.60
CA LYS A 144 -1.62 0.17 12.94
C LYS A 144 -2.32 -0.25 11.64
N LEU A 145 -3.65 -0.38 11.67
CA LEU A 145 -4.45 -0.72 10.48
C LEU A 145 -4.35 0.38 9.41
N ASP A 146 -4.39 1.65 9.83
CA ASP A 146 -4.19 2.79 8.92
C ASP A 146 -2.76 2.84 8.36
N ALA A 147 -1.75 2.37 9.11
CA ALA A 147 -0.38 2.26 8.61
C ALA A 147 -0.26 1.16 7.56
N ALA A 148 -0.81 -0.04 7.82
CA ALA A 148 -0.86 -1.12 6.85
C ALA A 148 -1.61 -0.68 5.57
N CYS A 149 -2.77 -0.06 5.70
CA CYS A 149 -3.53 0.47 4.56
C CYS A 149 -2.73 1.46 3.68
N ARG A 150 -1.80 2.25 4.27
CA ARG A 150 -0.89 3.10 3.49
C ARG A 150 0.18 2.30 2.74
N GLU A 151 0.67 1.20 3.30
CA GLU A 151 1.62 0.31 2.61
C GLU A 151 0.94 -0.41 1.45
N GLU A 152 -0.34 -0.81 1.61
CA GLU A 152 -1.15 -1.34 0.50
C GLU A 152 -1.37 -0.33 -0.63
N THR A 153 -1.29 0.97 -0.35
CA THR A 153 -1.32 1.99 -1.41
C THR A 153 -0.08 1.93 -2.30
N ASP A 154 1.08 1.54 -1.75
CA ASP A 154 2.28 1.30 -2.55
C ASP A 154 2.09 0.10 -3.48
N HIS A 155 1.58 -1.01 -2.95
CA HIS A 155 1.28 -2.23 -3.74
C HIS A 155 0.26 -1.95 -4.84
N LEU A 156 -0.81 -1.22 -4.50
CA LEU A 156 -1.83 -0.81 -5.48
C LEU A 156 -1.22 0.03 -6.62
N ALA A 157 -0.33 0.97 -6.28
CA ALA A 157 0.33 1.82 -7.26
C ALA A 157 1.29 1.01 -8.15
N TRP A 158 2.11 0.12 -7.57
CA TRP A 158 3.04 -0.72 -8.32
C TRP A 158 2.32 -1.68 -9.28
N THR A 159 1.24 -2.30 -8.82
CA THR A 159 0.44 -3.20 -9.65
C THR A 159 -0.31 -2.46 -10.75
N ALA A 160 -0.84 -1.24 -10.48
CA ALA A 160 -1.48 -0.40 -11.48
C ALA A 160 -0.47 0.07 -12.55
N GLU A 161 0.70 0.58 -12.15
CA GLU A 161 1.79 0.96 -13.06
C GLU A 161 2.21 -0.23 -13.94
N ARG A 162 2.33 -1.43 -13.33
CA ARG A 162 2.72 -2.62 -14.08
C ARG A 162 1.66 -3.05 -15.10
N LEU A 163 0.39 -2.96 -14.75
CA LEU A 163 -0.72 -3.22 -15.68
C LEU A 163 -0.67 -2.28 -16.89
N GLU A 164 -0.41 -0.99 -16.68
CA GLU A 164 -0.24 -0.01 -17.76
C GLU A 164 0.93 -0.38 -18.67
N GLN A 165 2.09 -0.72 -18.11
CA GLN A 165 3.27 -1.18 -18.86
C GLN A 165 3.01 -2.44 -19.71
N LEU A 166 2.07 -3.29 -19.26
CA LEU A 166 1.64 -4.51 -19.97
C LEU A 166 0.49 -4.23 -20.94
N ASN A 167 0.14 -2.96 -21.21
CA ASN A 167 -1.01 -2.54 -22.02
C ASN A 167 -2.33 -3.15 -21.53
N SER A 168 -2.50 -3.25 -20.23
CA SER A 168 -3.67 -3.83 -19.58
C SER A 168 -4.30 -2.86 -18.59
N ARG A 169 -5.33 -3.28 -17.89
CA ARG A 169 -6.10 -2.45 -16.96
C ARG A 169 -6.47 -3.19 -15.69
N PRO A 170 -6.79 -2.46 -14.60
CA PRO A 170 -7.43 -3.02 -13.41
C PRO A 170 -8.78 -3.67 -13.72
N SER A 171 -9.26 -4.51 -12.81
CA SER A 171 -10.56 -5.17 -12.93
C SER A 171 -11.72 -4.15 -12.89
N LEU A 172 -12.71 -4.32 -13.75
CA LEU A 172 -13.94 -3.53 -13.73
C LEU A 172 -14.81 -3.80 -12.50
N LEU A 173 -14.60 -4.93 -11.83
CA LEU A 173 -15.34 -5.33 -10.64
C LEU A 173 -14.73 -4.83 -9.33
N ASN A 174 -13.68 -3.99 -9.38
CA ASN A 174 -13.05 -3.42 -8.18
C ASN A 174 -14.05 -2.79 -7.19
N PRO A 175 -15.09 -2.04 -7.62
CA PRO A 175 -16.08 -1.52 -6.68
C PRO A 175 -16.86 -2.61 -5.93
N LEU A 176 -17.16 -3.73 -6.58
CA LEU A 176 -17.84 -4.87 -5.96
C LEU A 176 -16.91 -5.58 -4.97
N TRP A 177 -15.65 -5.81 -5.35
CA TRP A 177 -14.64 -6.43 -4.50
C TRP A 177 -14.37 -5.57 -3.27
N TYR A 178 -14.22 -4.26 -3.46
CA TYR A 178 -14.04 -3.31 -2.36
C TYR A 178 -15.21 -3.37 -1.38
N ALA A 179 -16.45 -3.27 -1.87
CA ALA A 179 -17.64 -3.28 -1.02
C ALA A 179 -17.77 -4.59 -0.22
N GLY A 180 -17.49 -5.74 -0.84
CA GLY A 180 -17.51 -7.04 -0.18
C GLY A 180 -16.44 -7.15 0.91
N ALA A 181 -15.19 -6.81 0.60
CA ALA A 181 -14.07 -6.86 1.53
C ALA A 181 -14.26 -5.87 2.70
N PHE A 182 -14.74 -4.64 2.43
CA PHE A 182 -15.08 -3.68 3.47
C PHE A 182 -16.15 -4.20 4.43
N ALA A 183 -17.24 -4.79 3.89
CA ALA A 183 -18.29 -5.36 4.71
C ALA A 183 -17.78 -6.51 5.61
N ILE A 184 -16.90 -7.36 5.09
CA ILE A 184 -16.24 -8.43 5.86
C ILE A 184 -15.36 -7.84 6.96
N GLY A 185 -14.48 -6.87 6.65
CA GLY A 185 -13.59 -6.24 7.61
C GLY A 185 -14.34 -5.52 8.73
N TYR A 186 -15.37 -4.74 8.35
CA TYR A 186 -16.23 -4.05 9.33
C TYR A 186 -17.01 -5.04 10.18
N GLY A 187 -17.60 -6.07 9.58
CA GLY A 187 -18.34 -7.12 10.28
C GLY A 187 -17.46 -7.91 11.26
N ALA A 188 -16.27 -8.32 10.83
CA ALA A 188 -15.33 -9.03 11.69
C ALA A 188 -14.95 -8.20 12.93
N GLY A 189 -14.68 -6.89 12.74
CA GLY A 189 -14.37 -5.98 13.84
C GLY A 189 -15.55 -5.72 14.76
N LYS A 190 -16.76 -5.54 14.24
CA LYS A 190 -17.97 -5.24 15.03
C LYS A 190 -18.51 -6.43 15.80
N LEU A 191 -18.53 -7.61 15.18
CA LEU A 191 -19.13 -8.81 15.74
C LEU A 191 -18.11 -9.64 16.54
N GLY A 192 -16.88 -9.70 16.06
CA GLY A 192 -15.81 -10.51 16.64
C GLY A 192 -14.86 -9.75 17.55
N GLY A 193 -14.89 -8.42 17.53
CA GLY A 193 -13.96 -7.56 18.23
C GLY A 193 -12.54 -7.61 17.69
N ASP A 194 -11.64 -6.84 18.31
CA ASP A 194 -10.28 -6.60 17.80
C ASP A 194 -9.46 -7.88 17.57
N LYS A 195 -9.55 -8.85 18.49
CA LYS A 195 -8.77 -10.10 18.41
C LYS A 195 -9.16 -10.97 17.23
N LEU A 196 -10.47 -11.14 16.97
CA LEU A 196 -10.96 -11.89 15.83
C LEU A 196 -10.70 -11.14 14.54
N SER A 197 -10.89 -9.83 14.53
CA SER A 197 -10.56 -8.95 13.41
C SER A 197 -9.09 -9.08 12.99
N LEU A 198 -8.18 -9.09 13.96
CA LEU A 198 -6.75 -9.34 13.70
C LEU A 198 -6.48 -10.78 13.21
N GLY A 199 -7.26 -11.76 13.68
CA GLY A 199 -7.19 -13.13 13.15
C GLY A 199 -7.55 -13.19 11.66
N PHE A 200 -8.53 -12.38 11.23
CA PHE A 200 -8.84 -12.20 9.82
C PHE A 200 -7.67 -11.60 9.03
N VAL A 201 -6.99 -10.59 9.58
CA VAL A 201 -5.78 -10.04 8.93
C VAL A 201 -4.74 -11.15 8.75
N VAL A 202 -4.37 -11.86 9.82
CA VAL A 202 -3.36 -12.94 9.75
C VAL A 202 -3.70 -13.95 8.67
N GLU A 203 -4.95 -14.41 8.61
CA GLU A 203 -5.36 -15.39 7.62
C GLU A 203 -5.38 -14.83 6.20
N THR A 204 -5.82 -13.58 6.03
CA THR A 204 -5.78 -12.91 4.72
C THR A 204 -4.35 -12.82 4.20
N GLU A 205 -3.42 -12.31 5.02
CA GLU A 205 -2.01 -12.14 4.61
C GLU A 205 -1.31 -13.49 4.33
N ASN A 206 -1.63 -14.53 5.12
CA ASN A 206 -1.11 -15.86 4.83
C ASN A 206 -1.61 -16.41 3.48
N GLN A 207 -2.88 -16.18 3.14
CA GLN A 207 -3.44 -16.58 1.85
C GLN A 207 -2.88 -15.76 0.70
N VAL A 208 -2.68 -14.45 0.89
CA VAL A 208 -2.06 -13.56 -0.10
C VAL A 208 -0.60 -13.97 -0.32
N GLU A 209 0.18 -14.20 0.75
CA GLU A 209 1.57 -14.66 0.65
C GLU A 209 1.68 -15.96 -0.15
N ALA A 210 0.83 -16.95 0.15
CA ALA A 210 0.79 -18.22 -0.58
C ALA A 210 0.41 -18.02 -2.05
N HIS A 211 -0.52 -17.11 -2.33
CA HIS A 211 -0.93 -16.75 -3.67
C HIS A 211 0.19 -16.06 -4.46
N LEU A 212 0.87 -15.09 -3.87
CA LEU A 212 2.04 -14.42 -4.47
C LEU A 212 3.18 -15.41 -4.71
N ALA A 213 3.42 -16.37 -3.79
CA ALA A 213 4.38 -17.46 -4.01
C ALA A 213 4.02 -18.31 -5.23
N SER A 214 2.73 -18.63 -5.42
CA SER A 214 2.24 -19.30 -6.63
C SER A 214 2.46 -18.47 -7.89
N HIS A 215 2.18 -17.17 -7.84
CA HIS A 215 2.43 -16.26 -8.97
C HIS A 215 3.91 -16.23 -9.38
N MET A 216 4.85 -16.31 -8.42
CA MET A 216 6.28 -16.40 -8.72
C MET A 216 6.65 -17.65 -9.52
N THR A 217 5.87 -18.71 -9.47
CA THR A 217 6.09 -19.92 -10.29
C THR A 217 5.45 -19.84 -11.68
N HIS A 218 4.43 -18.99 -11.86
CA HIS A 218 3.68 -18.87 -13.12
C HIS A 218 4.14 -17.68 -13.97
N LEU A 219 4.66 -16.61 -13.34
CA LEU A 219 5.19 -15.46 -14.07
C LEU A 219 6.37 -15.88 -14.97
N PRO A 220 6.40 -15.39 -16.23
CA PRO A 220 7.51 -15.63 -17.13
C PRO A 220 8.85 -15.31 -16.47
N ALA A 221 9.85 -16.16 -16.72
CA ALA A 221 11.17 -15.99 -16.08
C ALA A 221 11.87 -14.67 -16.48
N ASN A 222 11.58 -14.18 -17.69
CA ASN A 222 12.06 -12.92 -18.24
C ASN A 222 11.21 -11.70 -17.85
N ASP A 223 10.04 -11.86 -17.21
CA ASP A 223 9.28 -10.76 -16.62
C ASP A 223 9.86 -10.32 -15.27
N LEU A 224 11.06 -9.77 -15.32
CA LEU A 224 11.78 -9.36 -14.12
C LEU A 224 11.06 -8.24 -13.36
N ALA A 225 10.32 -7.38 -14.04
CA ALA A 225 9.59 -6.27 -13.44
C ALA A 225 8.42 -6.77 -12.58
N SER A 226 7.54 -7.61 -13.13
CA SER A 226 6.43 -8.19 -12.35
C SER A 226 6.96 -9.06 -11.21
N ARG A 227 8.01 -9.84 -11.44
CA ARG A 227 8.63 -10.68 -10.41
C ARG A 227 9.21 -9.87 -9.25
N ALA A 228 9.84 -8.71 -9.53
CA ALA A 228 10.36 -7.83 -8.49
C ALA A 228 9.25 -7.24 -7.61
N ILE A 229 8.15 -6.80 -8.22
CA ILE A 229 6.97 -6.29 -7.51
C ILE A 229 6.39 -7.39 -6.61
N VAL A 230 6.10 -8.56 -7.16
CA VAL A 230 5.50 -9.69 -6.41
C VAL A 230 6.41 -10.17 -5.28
N ALA A 231 7.72 -10.18 -5.48
CA ALA A 231 8.68 -10.56 -4.43
C ALA A 231 8.69 -9.56 -3.25
N GLN A 232 8.58 -8.26 -3.53
CA GLN A 232 8.49 -7.23 -2.49
C GLN A 232 7.17 -7.32 -1.75
N MET A 233 6.04 -7.37 -2.46
CA MET A 233 4.71 -7.54 -1.88
C MET A 233 4.69 -8.74 -0.93
N LYS A 234 5.15 -9.91 -1.39
CA LYS A 234 5.24 -11.11 -0.55
C LYS A 234 6.00 -10.90 0.76
N THR A 235 7.08 -10.10 0.74
CA THR A 235 7.86 -9.78 1.94
C THR A 235 7.05 -8.91 2.90
N ASP A 236 6.32 -7.95 2.37
CA ASP A 236 5.51 -7.00 3.14
C ASP A 236 4.30 -7.72 3.78
N GLU A 237 3.62 -8.64 3.07
CA GLU A 237 2.50 -9.43 3.62
C GLU A 237 2.91 -10.28 4.83
N VAL A 238 4.10 -10.87 4.79
CA VAL A 238 4.66 -11.57 5.96
C VAL A 238 4.83 -10.62 7.16
N ALA A 239 5.21 -9.38 6.90
CA ALA A 239 5.35 -8.37 7.97
C ALA A 239 3.98 -7.95 8.52
N HIS A 240 2.95 -7.79 7.67
CA HIS A 240 1.57 -7.50 8.08
C HIS A 240 0.97 -8.61 8.93
N ALA A 241 1.10 -9.87 8.51
CA ALA A 241 0.67 -11.02 9.32
C ALA A 241 1.33 -11.03 10.70
N ARG A 242 2.65 -10.80 10.76
CA ARG A 242 3.39 -10.73 12.04
C ARG A 242 2.97 -9.55 12.91
N MET A 243 2.67 -8.40 12.33
CA MET A 243 2.15 -7.23 13.05
C MET A 243 0.82 -7.56 13.70
N ALA A 244 -0.10 -8.20 12.97
CA ALA A 244 -1.41 -8.60 13.47
C ALA A 244 -1.28 -9.65 14.61
N GLN A 245 -0.42 -10.66 14.44
CA GLN A 245 -0.13 -11.66 15.48
C GLN A 245 0.37 -11.00 16.78
N LYS A 246 1.39 -10.11 16.67
CA LYS A 246 1.94 -9.37 17.82
C LYS A 246 0.92 -8.42 18.46
N SER A 247 -0.10 -8.01 17.74
CA SER A 247 -1.19 -7.17 18.22
C SER A 247 -2.31 -7.94 18.93
N GLY A 248 -2.18 -9.27 19.03
CA GLY A 248 -3.09 -10.12 19.81
C GLY A 248 -4.15 -10.83 18.97
N ALA A 249 -3.87 -11.09 17.70
CA ALA A 249 -4.71 -11.91 16.84
C ALA A 249 -4.99 -13.28 17.49
N VAL A 250 -6.23 -13.75 17.36
CA VAL A 250 -6.60 -15.13 17.67
C VAL A 250 -6.66 -15.94 16.38
N GLU A 251 -6.31 -17.21 16.47
CA GLU A 251 -6.41 -18.10 15.35
C GLU A 251 -7.87 -18.33 14.95
N LEU A 252 -8.16 -18.25 13.65
CA LEU A 252 -9.49 -18.49 13.12
C LEU A 252 -9.79 -20.01 13.07
N PRO A 253 -11.05 -20.41 13.32
CA PRO A 253 -11.47 -21.78 13.11
C PRO A 253 -11.29 -22.21 11.64
N GLU A 254 -10.90 -23.46 11.42
CA GLU A 254 -10.69 -24.03 10.08
C GLU A 254 -11.86 -23.85 9.09
N PRO A 255 -13.14 -23.96 9.47
CA PRO A 255 -14.25 -23.67 8.56
C PRO A 255 -14.24 -22.24 8.04
N VAL A 256 -13.84 -21.25 8.87
CA VAL A 256 -13.73 -19.82 8.48
C VAL A 256 -12.60 -19.65 7.50
N LYS A 257 -11.42 -20.21 7.76
CA LYS A 257 -10.25 -20.16 6.86
C LYS A 257 -10.59 -20.75 5.49
N ARG A 258 -11.27 -21.90 5.45
CA ARG A 258 -11.72 -22.53 4.18
C ARG A 258 -12.73 -21.66 3.42
N MET A 259 -13.65 -21.02 4.13
CA MET A 259 -14.62 -20.10 3.51
C MET A 259 -13.89 -18.88 2.92
N MET A 260 -12.91 -18.31 3.62
CA MET A 260 -12.07 -17.23 3.11
C MET A 260 -11.31 -17.68 1.85
N GLY A 261 -10.68 -18.86 1.87
CA GLY A 261 -9.98 -19.41 0.71
C GLY A 261 -10.92 -19.67 -0.48
N ALA A 262 -12.15 -20.13 -0.25
CA ALA A 262 -13.14 -20.30 -1.30
C ALA A 262 -13.56 -18.96 -1.92
N ALA A 263 -13.79 -17.93 -1.10
CA ALA A 263 -14.10 -16.57 -1.56
C ALA A 263 -12.93 -15.97 -2.35
N ALA A 264 -11.70 -16.12 -1.85
CA ALA A 264 -10.49 -15.70 -2.55
C ALA A 264 -10.33 -16.41 -3.91
N LYS A 265 -10.63 -17.72 -3.97
CA LYS A 265 -10.59 -18.49 -5.22
C LYS A 265 -11.57 -17.96 -6.26
N VAL A 266 -12.79 -17.61 -5.86
CA VAL A 266 -13.80 -16.99 -6.75
C VAL A 266 -13.26 -15.65 -7.27
N MET A 267 -12.83 -14.78 -6.36
CA MET A 267 -12.30 -13.45 -6.70
C MET A 267 -11.12 -13.55 -7.67
N THR A 268 -10.10 -14.37 -7.37
CA THR A 268 -8.90 -14.51 -8.20
C THR A 268 -9.23 -15.11 -9.57
N THR A 269 -10.14 -16.08 -9.63
CA THR A 269 -10.58 -16.66 -10.91
C THR A 269 -11.27 -15.62 -11.80
N VAL A 270 -12.18 -14.82 -11.23
CA VAL A 270 -12.88 -13.76 -11.98
C VAL A 270 -11.90 -12.65 -12.39
N ALA A 271 -11.07 -12.16 -11.46
CA ALA A 271 -10.12 -11.09 -11.72
C ALA A 271 -9.07 -11.46 -12.78
N HIS A 272 -8.76 -12.73 -12.94
CA HIS A 272 -7.86 -13.21 -13.99
C HIS A 272 -8.37 -12.88 -15.42
N HIS A 273 -9.70 -12.81 -15.58
CA HIS A 273 -10.34 -12.65 -16.89
C HIS A 273 -10.92 -11.25 -17.13
N ILE A 274 -11.29 -10.50 -16.07
CA ILE A 274 -12.07 -9.26 -16.22
C ILE A 274 -11.33 -8.06 -15.62
#